data_d895539da399f9fa4317616f1f80d17b
#
_entry.id   d895539da399f9fa4317616f1f80d17b
#
_cell.length_a   1.000
_cell.length_b   1.000
_cell.length_c   1.000
_cell.angle_alpha   90.00
_cell.angle_beta   90.00
_cell.angle_gamma   90.00
#
_symmetry.space_group_name_H-M   'P 1'
#
loop_
_entity.id
_entity.type
_entity.pdbx_description
1 polymer ?
#
loop_
_entity_poly.entity_id
_entity_poly.type
_entity_poly.pdbx_seq_one_letter_code
_entity_poly.pdbx_strand_id
1 'polypeptide(L)'
;DAGSSGEVPTNRGMVFIPEVGDHVMLGFRYNDPNRPFVMGSLFNGTTGAGGSSNNNIKSIYTRTGSTITFDEGASSILVKDPSGNTWFMDGAGNISVTAPKDITITAGANITMTAGQNITTSAALNISESAGVNKATTVGALNTMFVGGDSMMNVMGNLTEMIEGDVESVTKKGKTTINSEKGVETNTSGKVVKHSEKEIHNNAAEKSKQF
;
A
#
# COMPACT_ATOMS: atom_id res chain seq x y z
N ASP A 1 -8.34 -31.74 14.96
CA ASP A 1 -7.77 -32.70 14.01
C ASP A 1 -6.25 -32.75 14.12
N ALA A 2 -5.72 -33.96 14.09
CA ALA A 2 -4.29 -34.21 13.98
C ALA A 2 -4.08 -35.31 12.96
N GLY A 3 -3.14 -35.13 12.05
CA GLY A 3 -2.91 -36.14 11.02
C GLY A 3 -1.90 -35.72 9.96
N SER A 4 -1.95 -36.44 8.85
CA SER A 4 -1.15 -36.19 7.66
C SER A 4 -1.99 -36.37 6.40
N SER A 5 -1.55 -35.84 5.29
CA SER A 5 -2.10 -36.05 3.95
C SER A 5 -0.98 -36.11 2.92
N GLY A 6 -1.27 -36.44 1.68
CA GLY A 6 -0.28 -36.44 0.60
C GLY A 6 0.35 -35.04 0.40
N GLU A 7 -0.42 -33.97 0.59
CA GLU A 7 0.04 -32.58 0.44
C GLU A 7 0.68 -32.03 1.73
N VAL A 8 0.22 -32.49 2.89
CA VAL A 8 0.75 -32.08 4.21
C VAL A 8 1.16 -33.34 4.97
N PRO A 9 2.37 -33.82 4.80
CA PRO A 9 2.81 -35.14 5.31
C PRO A 9 2.94 -35.18 6.83
N THR A 10 3.09 -34.04 7.51
CA THR A 10 3.25 -33.97 8.99
C THR A 10 2.51 -32.76 9.56
N ASN A 11 2.08 -32.87 10.84
CA ASN A 11 1.49 -31.76 11.61
C ASN A 11 0.23 -31.13 11.01
N ARG A 12 -0.57 -31.86 10.26
CA ARG A 12 -1.87 -31.38 9.79
C ARG A 12 -2.82 -31.28 10.97
N GLY A 13 -3.33 -30.09 11.22
CA GLY A 13 -4.26 -29.80 12.32
C GLY A 13 -3.82 -28.61 13.18
N MET A 14 -4.40 -28.48 14.34
CA MET A 14 -4.05 -27.45 15.33
C MET A 14 -3.07 -28.08 16.34
N VAL A 15 -1.91 -27.44 16.53
CA VAL A 15 -0.84 -27.94 17.40
C VAL A 15 -0.54 -26.90 18.48
N PHE A 16 -1.02 -27.15 19.69
CA PHE A 16 -0.69 -26.42 20.92
C PHE A 16 -0.23 -27.42 21.95
N ILE A 17 1.08 -27.52 22.12
CA ILE A 17 1.70 -28.42 23.09
C ILE A 17 1.76 -27.69 24.42
N PRO A 18 1.26 -28.29 25.54
CA PRO A 18 1.38 -27.71 26.89
C PRO A 18 2.85 -27.44 27.22
N GLU A 19 3.08 -26.33 27.91
CA GLU A 19 4.40 -25.94 28.40
C GLU A 19 4.61 -26.34 29.86
N VAL A 20 5.86 -26.37 30.29
CA VAL A 20 6.17 -26.63 31.69
C VAL A 20 5.54 -25.57 32.60
N GLY A 21 4.67 -26.00 33.52
CA GLY A 21 3.88 -25.14 34.37
C GLY A 21 2.40 -25.06 34.01
N ASP A 22 2.00 -25.55 32.85
CA ASP A 22 0.60 -25.59 32.44
C ASP A 22 -0.16 -26.68 33.24
N HIS A 23 -1.40 -26.37 33.56
CA HIS A 23 -2.33 -27.37 34.09
C HIS A 23 -2.99 -28.11 32.93
N VAL A 24 -2.91 -29.43 33.00
CA VAL A 24 -3.47 -30.30 31.97
C VAL A 24 -4.41 -31.34 32.56
N MET A 25 -5.40 -31.74 31.79
CA MET A 25 -6.23 -32.88 32.07
C MET A 25 -5.60 -34.13 31.51
N LEU A 26 -5.47 -35.16 32.32
CA LEU A 26 -4.93 -36.45 31.93
C LEU A 26 -6.02 -37.48 31.74
N GLY A 27 -5.92 -38.25 30.69
CA GLY A 27 -6.59 -39.54 30.52
C GLY A 27 -5.63 -40.69 30.65
N PHE A 28 -6.14 -41.90 30.87
CA PHE A 28 -5.33 -43.12 31.01
C PHE A 28 -5.83 -44.17 30.02
N ARG A 29 -4.92 -44.62 29.13
CA ARG A 29 -5.24 -45.63 28.14
C ARG A 29 -5.51 -46.99 28.83
N TYR A 30 -6.62 -47.58 28.47
CA TYR A 30 -7.10 -48.86 29.09
C TYR A 30 -7.27 -48.80 30.62
N ASN A 31 -7.50 -47.61 31.18
CA ASN A 31 -7.59 -47.41 32.63
C ASN A 31 -6.32 -47.77 33.42
N ASP A 32 -5.17 -47.77 32.73
CA ASP A 32 -3.85 -48.07 33.27
C ASP A 32 -3.15 -46.78 33.72
N PRO A 33 -2.83 -46.60 35.03
CA PRO A 33 -2.14 -45.40 35.52
C PRO A 33 -0.76 -45.17 34.92
N ASN A 34 -0.13 -46.21 34.39
CA ASN A 34 1.19 -46.12 33.76
C ASN A 34 1.13 -45.64 32.27
N ARG A 35 -0.07 -45.38 31.76
CA ARG A 35 -0.27 -44.96 30.35
C ARG A 35 -1.06 -43.66 30.27
N PRO A 36 -0.55 -42.57 30.88
CA PRO A 36 -1.22 -41.26 30.81
C PRO A 36 -1.12 -40.67 29.43
N PHE A 37 -2.12 -39.87 29.06
CA PHE A 37 -2.08 -38.99 27.87
C PHE A 37 -2.79 -37.68 28.22
N VAL A 38 -2.32 -36.58 27.59
CA VAL A 38 -2.92 -35.26 27.80
C VAL A 38 -4.18 -35.15 26.95
N MET A 39 -5.28 -34.80 27.56
CA MET A 39 -6.58 -34.56 26.94
C MET A 39 -6.74 -33.09 26.52
N GLY A 40 -6.12 -32.15 27.26
CA GLY A 40 -6.18 -30.72 27.00
C GLY A 40 -5.59 -29.92 28.15
N SER A 41 -5.47 -28.64 27.97
CA SER A 41 -5.05 -27.68 29.01
C SER A 41 -6.24 -27.04 29.69
N LEU A 42 -6.07 -26.66 30.98
CA LEU A 42 -7.09 -26.05 31.82
C LEU A 42 -6.62 -24.71 32.35
N PHE A 43 -7.51 -23.72 32.32
CA PHE A 43 -7.30 -22.49 33.08
C PHE A 43 -7.51 -22.76 34.57
N ASN A 44 -6.60 -22.32 35.41
CA ASN A 44 -6.59 -22.63 36.82
C ASN A 44 -7.02 -21.43 37.70
N GLY A 45 -7.48 -20.32 37.13
CA GLY A 45 -7.87 -19.10 37.82
C GLY A 45 -6.71 -18.25 38.35
N THR A 46 -5.50 -18.82 38.49
CA THR A 46 -4.29 -18.08 38.89
C THR A 46 -3.53 -17.53 37.67
N THR A 47 -3.43 -18.32 36.61
CA THR A 47 -2.74 -17.94 35.38
C THR A 47 -3.66 -17.27 34.33
N GLY A 48 -4.96 -17.29 34.55
CA GLY A 48 -5.96 -16.64 33.72
C GLY A 48 -7.32 -17.33 33.76
N ALA A 49 -8.36 -16.57 33.50
CA ALA A 49 -9.74 -17.06 33.39
C ALA A 49 -10.12 -17.47 31.95
N GLY A 50 -9.28 -17.21 31.01
CA GLY A 50 -9.48 -17.58 29.57
C GLY A 50 -10.44 -16.71 28.78
N GLY A 51 -11.18 -15.79 29.44
CA GLY A 51 -12.17 -14.94 28.77
C GLY A 51 -12.62 -13.76 29.60
N SER A 52 -13.56 -12.97 29.08
CA SER A 52 -14.22 -11.89 29.81
C SER A 52 -15.39 -12.42 30.62
N SER A 53 -15.82 -11.64 31.64
CA SER A 53 -16.96 -11.98 32.49
C SER A 53 -18.27 -12.21 31.71
N ASN A 54 -18.43 -11.55 30.59
CA ASN A 54 -19.62 -11.66 29.72
C ASN A 54 -19.43 -12.67 28.59
N ASN A 55 -18.29 -13.39 28.54
CA ASN A 55 -17.94 -14.32 27.49
C ASN A 55 -17.93 -13.70 26.07
N ASN A 56 -17.73 -12.38 25.97
CA ASN A 56 -17.68 -11.69 24.67
C ASN A 56 -16.33 -11.83 23.98
N ILE A 57 -15.26 -12.15 24.74
CA ILE A 57 -13.92 -12.30 24.16
C ILE A 57 -13.59 -13.78 23.98
N LYS A 58 -13.28 -14.15 22.74
CA LYS A 58 -12.64 -15.42 22.40
C LYS A 58 -11.28 -15.13 21.82
N SER A 59 -10.27 -15.88 22.22
CA SER A 59 -8.91 -15.55 21.81
C SER A 59 -7.98 -16.76 21.75
N ILE A 60 -6.96 -16.62 20.91
CA ILE A 60 -5.77 -17.48 20.88
C ILE A 60 -4.60 -16.60 21.28
N TYR A 61 -3.90 -16.98 22.34
CA TYR A 61 -2.68 -16.31 22.81
C TYR A 61 -1.50 -17.26 22.74
N THR A 62 -0.39 -16.80 22.21
CA THR A 62 0.86 -17.54 22.25
C THR A 62 1.73 -17.07 23.42
N ARG A 63 2.72 -17.86 23.80
CA ARG A 63 3.67 -17.53 24.88
C ARG A 63 4.39 -16.19 24.67
N THR A 64 4.65 -15.80 23.45
CA THR A 64 5.33 -14.54 23.11
C THR A 64 4.38 -13.34 23.02
N GLY A 65 3.07 -13.55 23.18
CA GLY A 65 2.07 -12.49 23.15
C GLY A 65 1.46 -12.20 21.76
N SER A 66 1.68 -13.07 20.77
CA SER A 66 0.91 -13.00 19.52
C SER A 66 -0.52 -13.42 19.79
N THR A 67 -1.50 -12.71 19.23
CA THR A 67 -2.92 -12.93 19.52
C THR A 67 -3.80 -12.94 18.30
N ILE A 68 -4.85 -13.76 18.35
CA ILE A 68 -6.05 -13.63 17.53
C ILE A 68 -7.21 -13.47 18.49
N THR A 69 -7.92 -12.35 18.42
CA THR A 69 -9.03 -12.02 19.32
C THR A 69 -10.30 -11.79 18.53
N PHE A 70 -11.38 -12.40 18.95
CA PHE A 70 -12.75 -12.14 18.52
C PHE A 70 -13.47 -11.45 19.67
N ASP A 71 -13.94 -10.24 19.44
CA ASP A 71 -14.76 -9.49 20.38
C ASP A 71 -16.21 -9.47 19.87
N GLU A 72 -17.05 -10.32 20.44
CA GLU A 72 -18.46 -10.40 20.06
C GLU A 72 -19.26 -9.20 20.53
N GLY A 73 -18.81 -8.48 21.57
CA GLY A 73 -19.44 -7.25 22.02
C GLY A 73 -19.27 -6.09 21.05
N ALA A 74 -18.09 -6.01 20.40
CA ALA A 74 -17.79 -5.04 19.37
C ALA A 74 -17.94 -5.59 17.95
N SER A 75 -18.24 -6.90 17.80
CA SER A 75 -18.25 -7.63 16.52
C SER A 75 -16.92 -7.51 15.75
N SER A 76 -15.81 -7.38 16.48
CA SER A 76 -14.50 -7.09 15.90
C SER A 76 -13.56 -8.31 15.93
N ILE A 77 -12.57 -8.29 15.02
CA ILE A 77 -11.51 -9.29 14.94
C ILE A 77 -10.17 -8.58 14.94
N LEU A 78 -9.25 -8.98 15.81
CA LEU A 78 -7.89 -8.45 15.90
C LEU A 78 -6.87 -9.58 15.79
N VAL A 79 -5.97 -9.47 14.84
CA VAL A 79 -4.71 -10.24 14.79
C VAL A 79 -3.59 -9.28 15.14
N LYS A 80 -2.78 -9.65 16.14
CA LYS A 80 -1.70 -8.79 16.64
C LYS A 80 -0.48 -9.62 17.00
N ASP A 81 0.71 -9.05 16.80
CA ASP A 81 1.97 -9.57 17.31
C ASP A 81 2.59 -8.65 18.39
N PRO A 82 3.60 -9.12 19.13
CA PRO A 82 4.24 -8.33 20.19
C PRO A 82 4.97 -7.08 19.68
N SER A 83 5.32 -7.00 18.41
CA SER A 83 6.01 -5.83 17.81
C SER A 83 5.05 -4.67 17.53
N GLY A 84 3.75 -4.91 17.61
CA GLY A 84 2.72 -3.91 17.36
C GLY A 84 2.12 -3.97 15.95
N ASN A 85 2.47 -4.97 15.14
CA ASN A 85 1.75 -5.22 13.89
C ASN A 85 0.31 -5.63 14.19
N THR A 86 -0.63 -5.07 13.44
CA THR A 86 -2.06 -5.39 13.60
C THR A 86 -2.75 -5.56 12.27
N TRP A 87 -3.70 -6.50 12.25
CA TRP A 87 -4.76 -6.60 11.26
C TRP A 87 -6.08 -6.55 12.02
N PHE A 88 -6.84 -5.48 11.82
CA PHE A 88 -8.03 -5.19 12.61
C PHE A 88 -9.25 -4.99 11.71
N MET A 89 -10.31 -5.74 11.98
CA MET A 89 -11.65 -5.57 11.43
C MET A 89 -12.56 -5.08 12.55
N ASP A 90 -13.13 -3.89 12.41
CA ASP A 90 -13.79 -3.17 13.52
C ASP A 90 -15.28 -3.54 13.74
N GLY A 91 -15.84 -4.45 12.94
CA GLY A 91 -17.25 -4.81 13.01
C GLY A 91 -18.20 -3.79 12.36
N ALA A 92 -17.70 -2.62 11.95
CA ALA A 92 -18.46 -1.57 11.27
C ALA A 92 -18.18 -1.49 9.76
N GLY A 93 -17.44 -2.45 9.22
CA GLY A 93 -17.09 -2.56 7.80
C GLY A 93 -15.74 -1.99 7.42
N ASN A 94 -14.89 -1.62 8.39
CA ASN A 94 -13.54 -1.12 8.13
C ASN A 94 -12.48 -2.17 8.43
N ILE A 95 -11.40 -2.14 7.65
CA ILE A 95 -10.19 -2.94 7.87
C ILE A 95 -9.01 -1.98 8.00
N SER A 96 -8.23 -2.14 9.07
CA SER A 96 -6.98 -1.42 9.30
C SER A 96 -5.82 -2.39 9.36
N VAL A 97 -4.76 -2.11 8.59
CA VAL A 97 -3.48 -2.81 8.66
C VAL A 97 -2.42 -1.83 9.10
N THR A 98 -1.77 -2.12 10.22
CA THR A 98 -0.76 -1.23 10.80
C THR A 98 0.52 -2.00 11.08
N ALA A 99 1.65 -1.44 10.70
CA ALA A 99 2.97 -1.92 11.05
C ALA A 99 3.82 -0.76 11.57
N PRO A 100 4.53 -0.90 12.72
CA PRO A 100 5.45 0.11 13.23
C PRO A 100 6.66 0.38 12.32
N LYS A 101 6.95 -0.53 11.39
CA LYS A 101 8.05 -0.42 10.43
C LYS A 101 7.54 -0.48 9.00
N ASP A 102 7.59 -1.63 8.38
CA ASP A 102 7.39 -1.77 6.94
C ASP A 102 6.19 -2.66 6.62
N ILE A 103 5.48 -2.34 5.56
CA ILE A 103 4.49 -3.20 4.91
C ILE A 103 4.97 -3.44 3.48
N THR A 104 5.16 -4.71 3.12
CA THR A 104 5.50 -5.12 1.76
C THR A 104 4.33 -5.89 1.16
N ILE A 105 3.87 -5.46 -0.01
CA ILE A 105 2.82 -6.13 -0.77
C ILE A 105 3.44 -6.58 -2.09
N THR A 106 3.52 -7.89 -2.32
CA THR A 106 4.11 -8.47 -3.53
C THR A 106 3.15 -9.48 -4.13
N ALA A 107 2.93 -9.39 -5.43
CA ALA A 107 2.14 -10.37 -6.17
C ALA A 107 2.94 -10.87 -7.38
N GLY A 108 2.86 -12.18 -7.66
CA GLY A 108 3.48 -12.77 -8.85
C GLY A 108 2.76 -12.43 -10.15
N ALA A 109 1.53 -11.91 -10.08
CA ALA A 109 0.76 -11.47 -11.23
C ALA A 109 0.31 -10.02 -11.08
N ASN A 110 -0.79 -9.73 -10.39
CA ASN A 110 -1.41 -8.41 -10.36
C ASN A 110 -1.73 -7.95 -8.93
N ILE A 111 -1.64 -6.64 -8.70
CA ILE A 111 -2.22 -5.96 -7.55
C ILE A 111 -3.24 -4.97 -8.10
N THR A 112 -4.50 -5.09 -7.68
CA THR A 112 -5.58 -4.18 -8.06
C THR A 112 -6.09 -3.45 -6.83
N MET A 113 -6.12 -2.11 -6.88
CA MET A 113 -6.71 -1.27 -5.84
C MET A 113 -7.88 -0.49 -6.45
N THR A 114 -9.08 -0.65 -5.90
CA THR A 114 -10.29 0.04 -6.34
C THR A 114 -11.03 0.61 -5.15
N ALA A 115 -11.39 1.86 -5.20
CA ALA A 115 -12.22 2.51 -4.20
C ALA A 115 -13.41 3.22 -4.88
N GLY A 116 -14.58 3.14 -4.25
CA GLY A 116 -15.77 3.83 -4.73
C GLY A 116 -15.69 5.36 -4.60
N GLN A 117 -14.78 5.87 -3.76
CA GLN A 117 -14.59 7.31 -3.55
C GLN A 117 -13.12 7.71 -3.75
N ASN A 118 -12.25 7.46 -2.80
CA ASN A 118 -10.90 8.01 -2.81
C ASN A 118 -9.82 6.95 -2.59
N ILE A 119 -8.70 7.08 -3.28
CA ILE A 119 -7.43 6.44 -2.95
C ILE A 119 -6.44 7.57 -2.63
N THR A 120 -5.88 7.56 -1.42
CA THR A 120 -4.90 8.55 -1.00
C THR A 120 -3.56 7.88 -0.75
N THR A 121 -2.51 8.39 -1.38
CA THR A 121 -1.13 7.94 -1.15
C THR A 121 -0.31 9.12 -0.64
N SER A 122 0.37 8.96 0.50
CA SER A 122 1.20 10.00 1.11
C SER A 122 2.48 9.39 1.67
N ALA A 123 3.59 10.06 1.46
CA ALA A 123 4.87 9.72 2.06
C ALA A 123 5.60 10.98 2.52
N ALA A 124 6.25 10.92 3.68
CA ALA A 124 7.02 12.04 4.21
C ALA A 124 8.30 12.33 3.40
N LEU A 125 8.85 11.33 2.71
CA LEU A 125 10.08 11.46 1.94
C LEU A 125 9.85 11.22 0.45
N ASN A 126 9.59 10.00 0.02
CA ASN A 126 9.58 9.65 -1.39
C ASN A 126 8.37 8.80 -1.78
N ILE A 127 7.81 9.07 -2.93
CA ILE A 127 6.92 8.18 -3.68
C ILE A 127 7.64 7.87 -5.00
N SER A 128 7.90 6.59 -5.27
CA SER A 128 8.53 6.13 -6.50
C SER A 128 7.59 5.19 -7.24
N GLU A 129 7.35 5.48 -8.51
CA GLU A 129 6.53 4.66 -9.38
C GLU A 129 7.33 4.26 -10.62
N SER A 130 7.36 2.98 -10.95
CA SER A 130 8.06 2.46 -12.12
C SER A 130 7.17 1.49 -12.89
N ALA A 131 7.13 1.63 -14.20
CA ALA A 131 6.43 0.73 -15.10
C ALA A 131 7.40 0.29 -16.21
N GLY A 132 7.58 -1.02 -16.38
CA GLY A 132 8.49 -1.56 -17.39
C GLY A 132 8.00 -1.36 -18.82
N VAL A 133 6.71 -1.17 -19.05
CA VAL A 133 6.13 -0.98 -20.38
C VAL A 133 5.26 0.26 -20.43
N ASN A 134 4.12 0.29 -19.76
CA ASN A 134 3.14 1.38 -19.87
C ASN A 134 2.73 1.91 -18.51
N LYS A 135 2.61 3.23 -18.41
CA LYS A 135 1.91 3.92 -17.33
C LYS A 135 0.82 4.79 -17.96
N ALA A 136 -0.44 4.58 -17.58
CA ALA A 136 -1.56 5.40 -18.02
C ALA A 136 -2.21 6.11 -16.84
N THR A 137 -2.54 7.39 -17.01
CA THR A 137 -3.28 8.19 -16.01
C THR A 137 -4.45 8.84 -16.72
N THR A 138 -5.68 8.60 -16.25
CA THR A 138 -6.90 9.22 -16.78
C THR A 138 -7.59 10.00 -15.66
N VAL A 139 -7.86 11.26 -15.90
CA VAL A 139 -8.51 12.17 -14.95
C VAL A 139 -9.72 12.81 -15.63
N GLY A 140 -10.90 12.60 -15.08
CA GLY A 140 -12.15 13.09 -15.66
C GLY A 140 -12.42 14.59 -15.44
N ALA A 141 -11.72 15.25 -14.51
CA ALA A 141 -11.94 16.67 -14.19
C ALA A 141 -10.61 17.42 -14.09
N LEU A 142 -10.00 17.48 -12.94
CA LEU A 142 -8.82 18.31 -12.68
C LEU A 142 -7.61 17.43 -12.32
N ASN A 143 -6.50 17.62 -13.05
CA ASN A 143 -5.19 17.11 -12.68
C ASN A 143 -4.30 18.27 -12.26
N THR A 144 -3.82 18.27 -11.01
CA THR A 144 -2.95 19.32 -10.48
C THR A 144 -1.61 18.71 -10.05
N MET A 145 -0.52 19.30 -10.51
CA MET A 145 0.83 18.99 -10.06
C MET A 145 1.48 20.24 -9.46
N PHE A 146 1.83 20.17 -8.18
CA PHE A 146 2.60 21.22 -7.51
C PHE A 146 3.98 20.67 -7.13
N VAL A 147 5.03 21.33 -7.59
CA VAL A 147 6.43 20.96 -7.31
C VAL A 147 7.11 22.15 -6.66
N GLY A 148 7.51 22.02 -5.40
CA GLY A 148 8.18 23.08 -4.64
C GLY A 148 9.66 23.28 -5.01
N GLY A 149 10.26 22.33 -5.74
CA GLY A 149 11.62 22.37 -6.26
C GLY A 149 11.65 22.21 -7.76
N ASP A 150 12.57 21.37 -8.26
CA ASP A 150 12.75 21.14 -9.69
C ASP A 150 11.80 20.07 -10.22
N SER A 151 11.32 20.24 -11.42
CA SER A 151 10.58 19.25 -12.21
C SER A 151 11.32 18.94 -13.50
N MET A 152 11.58 17.67 -13.75
CA MET A 152 12.27 17.22 -14.97
C MET A 152 11.42 16.18 -15.72
N MET A 153 11.26 16.39 -17.01
CA MET A 153 10.67 15.42 -17.93
C MET A 153 11.70 15.05 -19.01
N ASN A 154 12.01 13.77 -19.15
CA ASN A 154 12.88 13.25 -20.21
C ASN A 154 12.09 12.24 -21.03
N VAL A 155 11.93 12.50 -22.33
CA VAL A 155 11.19 11.66 -23.28
C VAL A 155 12.14 11.28 -24.42
N MET A 156 12.47 9.99 -24.52
CA MET A 156 13.36 9.48 -25.57
C MET A 156 12.67 9.36 -26.94
N GLY A 157 11.38 9.38 -26.99
CA GLY A 157 10.56 9.34 -28.20
C GLY A 157 9.84 10.66 -28.43
N ASN A 158 8.61 10.61 -28.89
CA ASN A 158 7.78 11.78 -29.13
C ASN A 158 7.02 12.22 -27.89
N LEU A 159 6.96 13.51 -27.62
CA LEU A 159 5.99 14.12 -26.71
C LEU A 159 4.88 14.75 -27.56
N THR A 160 3.63 14.36 -27.31
CA THR A 160 2.45 14.94 -27.96
C THR A 160 1.54 15.52 -26.91
N GLU A 161 1.20 16.80 -27.05
CA GLU A 161 0.22 17.49 -26.20
C GLU A 161 -0.93 17.97 -27.08
N MET A 162 -2.17 17.65 -26.69
CA MET A 162 -3.38 18.11 -27.36
C MET A 162 -4.25 18.83 -26.33
N ILE A 163 -4.51 20.12 -26.56
CA ILE A 163 -5.21 20.99 -25.63
C ILE A 163 -6.28 21.74 -26.41
N GLU A 164 -7.54 21.60 -26.01
CA GLU A 164 -8.67 22.29 -26.64
C GLU A 164 -8.84 23.73 -26.15
N GLY A 165 -8.30 24.05 -24.98
CA GLY A 165 -8.33 25.39 -24.39
C GLY A 165 -7.01 26.14 -24.53
N ASP A 166 -6.76 27.06 -23.64
CA ASP A 166 -5.56 27.90 -23.64
C ASP A 166 -4.37 27.18 -23.01
N VAL A 167 -3.17 27.48 -23.50
CA VAL A 167 -1.91 27.10 -22.90
C VAL A 167 -1.18 28.33 -22.39
N GLU A 168 -0.97 28.41 -21.08
CA GLU A 168 -0.18 29.46 -20.46
C GLU A 168 1.13 28.91 -19.90
N SER A 169 2.25 29.50 -20.31
CA SER A 169 3.58 29.16 -19.77
C SER A 169 4.28 30.42 -19.28
N VAL A 170 4.50 30.55 -17.97
CA VAL A 170 5.08 31.74 -17.33
C VAL A 170 6.39 31.41 -16.63
N THR A 171 7.48 32.04 -17.06
CA THR A 171 8.80 31.98 -16.40
C THR A 171 9.07 33.29 -15.66
N LYS A 172 8.96 33.30 -14.34
CA LYS A 172 9.06 34.54 -13.55
C LYS A 172 10.47 35.07 -13.31
N LYS A 173 11.46 34.21 -13.12
CA LYS A 173 12.82 34.60 -12.71
C LYS A 173 13.95 34.02 -13.58
N GLY A 174 13.65 33.33 -14.62
CA GLY A 174 14.62 32.69 -15.50
C GLY A 174 14.36 33.00 -16.96
N LYS A 175 14.86 32.17 -17.84
CA LYS A 175 14.61 32.22 -19.27
C LYS A 175 13.90 30.96 -19.73
N THR A 176 13.03 31.10 -20.72
CA THR A 176 12.51 29.97 -21.49
C THR A 176 13.42 29.76 -22.70
N THR A 177 13.89 28.54 -22.87
CA THR A 177 14.76 28.17 -24.02
C THR A 177 14.11 27.02 -24.77
N ILE A 178 14.01 27.15 -26.09
CA ILE A 178 13.53 26.10 -26.99
C ILE A 178 14.66 25.84 -27.97
N ASN A 179 15.23 24.64 -27.95
CA ASN A 179 16.27 24.20 -28.89
C ASN A 179 15.74 23.04 -29.73
N SER A 180 15.97 23.09 -31.02
CA SER A 180 15.57 22.03 -31.95
C SER A 180 16.61 21.91 -33.06
N GLU A 181 17.09 20.71 -33.34
CA GLU A 181 18.03 20.46 -34.47
C GLU A 181 17.37 20.58 -35.85
N LYS A 182 16.08 20.28 -35.96
CA LYS A 182 15.37 20.27 -37.23
C LYS A 182 14.51 21.50 -37.49
N GLY A 183 14.18 22.26 -36.44
CA GLY A 183 13.38 23.47 -36.55
C GLY A 183 12.25 23.55 -35.54
N VAL A 184 11.70 24.73 -35.40
CA VAL A 184 10.51 25.05 -34.62
C VAL A 184 9.49 25.64 -35.56
N GLU A 185 8.32 25.04 -35.66
CA GLU A 185 7.23 25.50 -36.49
C GLU A 185 6.07 26.00 -35.60
N THR A 186 5.56 27.17 -35.93
CA THR A 186 4.40 27.76 -35.25
C THR A 186 3.36 28.10 -36.31
N ASN A 187 2.23 27.38 -36.31
CA ASN A 187 1.11 27.61 -37.19
C ASN A 187 -0.07 28.17 -36.42
N THR A 188 -0.64 29.27 -36.86
CA THR A 188 -1.80 29.88 -36.25
C THR A 188 -2.65 30.57 -37.33
N SER A 189 -3.98 30.52 -37.17
CA SER A 189 -4.91 31.34 -37.96
C SER A 189 -5.08 32.75 -37.41
N GLY A 190 -4.58 33.00 -36.20
CA GLY A 190 -4.63 34.31 -35.53
C GLY A 190 -3.32 35.09 -35.64
N LYS A 191 -3.06 35.94 -34.68
CA LYS A 191 -1.85 36.75 -34.62
C LYS A 191 -0.75 36.08 -33.80
N VAL A 192 0.49 36.13 -34.27
CA VAL A 192 1.68 35.89 -33.44
C VAL A 192 2.18 37.24 -32.95
N VAL A 193 2.15 37.47 -31.65
CA VAL A 193 2.66 38.72 -31.06
C VAL A 193 3.93 38.38 -30.27
N LYS A 194 5.01 39.10 -30.60
CA LYS A 194 6.27 39.06 -29.86
C LYS A 194 6.49 40.45 -29.25
N HIS A 195 6.58 40.53 -27.95
CA HIS A 195 6.87 41.77 -27.24
C HIS A 195 8.11 41.63 -26.39
N SER A 196 9.00 42.60 -26.42
CA SER A 196 10.21 42.66 -25.59
C SER A 196 10.45 44.08 -25.17
N GLU A 197 10.77 44.31 -23.88
CA GLU A 197 11.14 45.64 -23.39
C GLU A 197 12.55 46.10 -23.85
N LYS A 198 13.37 45.18 -24.32
CA LYS A 198 14.74 45.49 -24.74
C LYS A 198 14.94 45.23 -26.24
N GLU A 199 15.13 43.98 -26.63
CA GLU A 199 15.52 43.64 -28.00
C GLU A 199 14.87 42.33 -28.47
N ILE A 200 14.58 42.25 -29.74
CA ILE A 200 14.16 41.03 -30.42
C ILE A 200 15.21 40.76 -31.51
N HIS A 201 16.04 39.72 -31.34
CA HIS A 201 17.02 39.30 -32.33
C HIS A 201 16.45 38.14 -33.15
N ASN A 202 16.37 38.33 -34.46
CA ASN A 202 16.04 37.29 -35.44
C ASN A 202 17.30 37.05 -36.30
N ASN A 203 18.09 36.04 -36.01
CA ASN A 203 19.28 35.70 -36.79
C ASN A 203 19.00 34.50 -37.67
N ALA A 204 19.26 34.63 -38.95
CA ALA A 204 19.22 33.53 -39.92
C ALA A 204 20.53 33.50 -40.71
N ALA A 205 21.13 32.31 -40.87
CA ALA A 205 22.39 32.15 -41.58
C ALA A 205 22.22 32.42 -43.10
N GLU A 206 21.03 32.13 -43.65
CA GLU A 206 20.81 32.29 -45.13
C GLU A 206 19.74 33.33 -45.45
N LYS A 207 18.51 33.18 -44.97
CA LYS A 207 17.39 34.10 -45.30
C LYS A 207 16.43 34.26 -44.12
N SER A 208 16.09 35.50 -43.78
CA SER A 208 14.96 35.85 -42.97
C SER A 208 13.90 36.55 -43.82
N LYS A 209 12.69 35.98 -43.92
CA LYS A 209 11.55 36.62 -44.57
C LYS A 209 10.53 36.98 -43.50
N GLN A 210 10.20 38.26 -43.43
CA GLN A 210 9.08 38.77 -42.62
C GLN A 210 8.08 39.38 -43.62
N PHE A 211 6.86 38.89 -43.60
CA PHE A 211 5.76 39.38 -44.43
C PHE A 211 4.79 40.18 -43.57
#